data_7647ce49eafc99734efb93a05b13cbf7
#
_entry.id   7647ce49eafc99734efb93a05b13cbf7
#
_cell.length_a   1.000
_cell.length_b   1.000
_cell.length_c   1.000
_cell.angle_alpha   90.00
_cell.angle_beta   90.00
_cell.angle_gamma   90.00
#
_symmetry.space_group_name_H-M   'P 1'
#
loop_
_entity.id
_entity.type
_entity.pdbx_description
1 polymer ?
#
loop_
_entity_poly.entity_id
_entity_poly.type
_entity_poly.pdbx_seq_one_letter_code
_entity_poly.pdbx_strand_id
1 'polypeptide(L)'
;MTRNRKIKEFLDSDIYLELIKELGRDNFNKELQSVEIEFDILKNHNTGSCRRMYTGKISIENKIIDSEHYFKIVYCPEIREYMLCVYIAWVAGYDRYYKIDEGDLSLYETNRSEFYAKYEKEINAKITERVMGSAALRDYNPNYLPDEVLKTLDGYPPFDGYVYKDGILYARVKIGDTFFIIPPIKGEKL
;
A
#
# COMPACT_ATOMS: atom_id res chain seq x y z
N MET A 1 -15.99 -2.13 29.55
CA MET A 1 -15.75 -0.79 28.97
C MET A 1 -16.64 -0.62 27.75
N THR A 2 -17.58 0.32 27.76
CA THR A 2 -18.57 0.45 26.68
C THR A 2 -17.95 1.01 25.40
N ARG A 3 -18.44 0.55 24.23
CA ARG A 3 -18.01 0.99 22.87
C ARG A 3 -17.93 2.53 22.76
N ASN A 4 -18.92 3.22 23.31
CA ASN A 4 -19.00 4.69 23.28
C ASN A 4 -17.85 5.39 24.04
N ARG A 5 -17.29 4.78 25.09
CA ARG A 5 -16.17 5.37 25.85
C ARG A 5 -14.86 5.29 25.07
N LYS A 6 -14.65 4.18 24.33
CA LYS A 6 -13.45 4.00 23.47
C LYS A 6 -13.46 4.97 22.30
N ILE A 7 -14.63 5.21 21.67
CA ILE A 7 -14.80 6.17 20.60
C ILE A 7 -14.50 7.58 21.10
N LYS A 8 -15.00 7.94 22.27
CA LYS A 8 -14.73 9.26 22.87
C LYS A 8 -13.26 9.47 23.20
N GLU A 9 -12.60 8.46 23.80
CA GLU A 9 -11.16 8.50 24.08
C GLU A 9 -10.31 8.63 22.81
N PHE A 10 -10.75 8.05 21.69
CA PHE A 10 -10.10 8.22 20.38
C PHE A 10 -10.32 9.61 19.81
N LEU A 11 -11.55 10.12 19.83
CA LEU A 11 -11.89 11.45 19.33
C LEU A 11 -11.19 12.59 20.11
N ASP A 12 -10.85 12.35 21.37
CA ASP A 12 -10.10 13.26 22.24
C ASP A 12 -8.58 13.04 22.17
N SER A 13 -8.08 12.13 21.30
CA SER A 13 -6.66 11.83 21.18
C SER A 13 -5.92 12.79 20.25
N ASP A 14 -4.62 13.01 20.52
CA ASP A 14 -3.76 13.81 19.64
C ASP A 14 -3.69 13.25 18.22
N ILE A 15 -3.81 11.93 18.07
CA ILE A 15 -3.87 11.20 16.77
C ILE A 15 -5.07 11.65 15.96
N TYR A 16 -6.24 11.77 16.59
CA TYR A 16 -7.44 12.24 15.94
C TYR A 16 -7.33 13.70 15.47
N LEU A 17 -6.75 14.56 16.31
CA LEU A 17 -6.53 15.96 15.98
C LEU A 17 -5.51 16.13 14.83
N GLU A 18 -4.48 15.28 14.77
CA GLU A 18 -3.56 15.25 13.63
C GLU A 18 -4.25 14.79 12.34
N LEU A 19 -5.03 13.71 12.40
CA LEU A 19 -5.81 13.22 11.27
C LEU A 19 -6.77 14.26 10.70
N ILE A 20 -7.49 15.00 11.56
CA ILE A 20 -8.36 16.09 11.13
C ILE A 20 -7.58 17.21 10.43
N LYS A 21 -6.41 17.58 10.95
CA LYS A 21 -5.58 18.62 10.34
C LYS A 21 -5.06 18.20 8.95
N GLU A 22 -4.76 16.92 8.76
CA GLU A 22 -4.18 16.40 7.52
C GLU A 22 -5.21 16.13 6.43
N LEU A 23 -6.38 15.59 6.79
CA LEU A 23 -7.40 15.15 5.82
C LEU A 23 -8.43 16.21 5.47
N GLY A 24 -8.53 17.28 6.27
CA GLY A 24 -9.61 18.26 6.16
C GLY A 24 -10.97 17.67 6.60
N ARG A 25 -11.86 18.52 7.11
CA ARG A 25 -13.14 18.09 7.72
C ARG A 25 -14.06 17.30 6.79
N ASP A 26 -14.03 17.55 5.48
CA ASP A 26 -14.99 16.98 4.53
C ASP A 26 -14.64 15.54 4.09
N ASN A 27 -13.36 15.17 4.10
CA ASN A 27 -12.93 13.79 3.81
C ASN A 27 -13.03 12.88 5.03
N PHE A 28 -12.96 13.44 6.23
CA PHE A 28 -12.93 12.71 7.49
C PHE A 28 -14.20 11.89 7.75
N ASN A 29 -15.38 12.43 7.44
CA ASN A 29 -16.65 11.74 7.68
C ASN A 29 -16.87 10.51 6.79
N LYS A 30 -16.18 10.41 5.64
CA LYS A 30 -16.26 9.23 4.75
C LYS A 30 -15.36 8.09 5.21
N GLU A 31 -14.31 8.38 5.96
CA GLU A 31 -13.28 7.42 6.38
C GLU A 31 -13.43 6.95 7.85
N LEU A 32 -14.36 7.54 8.61
CA LEU A 32 -14.61 7.17 10.02
C LEU A 32 -14.95 5.69 10.20
N GLN A 33 -15.57 5.04 9.22
CA GLN A 33 -15.84 3.60 9.29
C GLN A 33 -14.56 2.76 9.15
N SER A 34 -13.61 3.19 8.33
CA SER A 34 -12.32 2.49 8.18
C SER A 34 -11.42 2.71 9.41
N VAL A 35 -11.44 3.89 10.00
CA VAL A 35 -10.67 4.21 11.22
C VAL A 35 -11.15 3.40 12.44
N GLU A 36 -12.45 3.11 12.58
CA GLU A 36 -12.96 2.25 13.67
C GLU A 36 -12.38 0.83 13.63
N ILE A 37 -12.22 0.27 12.43
CA ILE A 37 -11.65 -1.06 12.23
C ILE A 37 -10.14 -1.06 12.52
N GLU A 38 -9.44 -0.02 12.11
CA GLU A 38 -8.00 0.14 12.32
C GLU A 38 -7.64 0.32 13.80
N PHE A 39 -8.44 1.03 14.56
CA PHE A 39 -8.21 1.23 15.99
C PHE A 39 -8.22 -0.08 16.79
N ASP A 40 -9.08 -1.02 16.45
CA ASP A 40 -9.10 -2.34 17.09
C ASP A 40 -7.90 -3.21 16.68
N ILE A 41 -7.43 -3.09 15.46
CA ILE A 41 -6.20 -3.76 14.98
C ILE A 41 -4.95 -3.17 15.65
N LEU A 42 -4.84 -1.86 15.74
CA LEU A 42 -3.70 -1.18 16.38
C LEU A 42 -3.62 -1.44 17.88
N LYS A 43 -4.76 -1.60 18.55
CA LYS A 43 -4.82 -1.87 20.00
C LYS A 43 -4.43 -3.29 20.37
N ASN A 44 -4.58 -4.25 19.45
CA ASN A 44 -4.21 -5.65 19.66
C ASN A 44 -2.74 -5.94 19.34
N HIS A 45 -2.05 -5.05 18.64
CA HIS A 45 -0.61 -5.12 18.41
C HIS A 45 0.12 -4.16 19.33
N ASN A 46 0.63 -4.68 20.43
CA ASN A 46 1.35 -3.99 21.51
C ASN A 46 2.74 -3.48 21.06
N THR A 47 2.80 -2.71 19.97
CA THR A 47 4.03 -2.10 19.46
C THR A 47 3.96 -0.59 19.62
N GLY A 48 4.74 -0.08 20.56
CA GLY A 48 4.79 1.33 20.98
C GLY A 48 5.36 2.33 19.97
N SER A 49 5.07 2.17 18.68
CA SER A 49 5.28 3.20 17.68
C SER A 49 4.05 3.25 16.77
N CYS A 50 3.27 4.32 16.88
CA CYS A 50 2.22 4.65 15.91
C CYS A 50 2.88 4.96 14.56
N ARG A 51 3.18 3.92 13.77
CA ARG A 51 3.40 4.10 12.34
C ARG A 51 2.03 4.25 11.71
N ARG A 52 1.83 5.30 10.94
CA ARG A 52 0.58 5.57 10.24
C ARG A 52 0.21 4.36 9.38
N MET A 53 -0.99 3.85 9.56
CA MET A 53 -1.56 2.81 8.74
C MET A 53 -2.61 3.47 7.85
N TYR A 54 -2.42 3.38 6.53
CA TYR A 54 -3.42 3.81 5.55
C TYR A 54 -4.21 2.60 5.07
N THR A 55 -5.52 2.74 5.01
CA THR A 55 -6.42 1.74 4.43
C THR A 55 -7.28 2.37 3.35
N GLY A 56 -7.29 1.80 2.16
CA GLY A 56 -8.12 2.27 1.06
C GLY A 56 -7.46 2.17 -0.30
N LYS A 57 -7.99 2.93 -1.25
CA LYS A 57 -7.37 3.09 -2.58
C LYS A 57 -6.33 4.18 -2.48
N ILE A 58 -5.17 3.95 -3.09
CA ILE A 58 -4.14 4.98 -3.20
C ILE A 58 -4.40 5.84 -4.44
N SER A 59 -4.11 7.14 -4.32
CA SER A 59 -3.98 8.05 -5.45
C SER A 59 -2.51 8.15 -5.85
N ILE A 60 -2.24 8.43 -7.11
CA ILE A 60 -0.88 8.62 -7.60
C ILE A 60 -0.75 9.91 -8.39
N GLU A 61 0.32 10.64 -8.12
CA GLU A 61 0.73 11.82 -8.89
C GLU A 61 1.96 11.47 -9.71
N ASN A 62 1.87 11.56 -11.04
CA ASN A 62 3.03 11.35 -11.89
C ASN A 62 4.03 12.51 -11.71
N LYS A 63 5.26 12.20 -11.33
CA LYS A 63 6.37 13.16 -11.23
C LYS A 63 7.27 13.08 -12.46
N ILE A 64 7.59 11.87 -12.90
CA ILE A 64 8.38 11.59 -14.09
C ILE A 64 7.69 10.48 -14.89
N ILE A 65 7.68 10.61 -16.21
CA ILE A 65 7.23 9.57 -17.14
C ILE A 65 8.40 9.26 -18.08
N ASP A 66 8.91 8.04 -17.98
CA ASP A 66 9.92 7.51 -18.89
C ASP A 66 9.25 6.54 -19.88
N SER A 67 8.96 7.06 -21.07
CA SER A 67 8.28 6.29 -22.12
C SER A 67 9.23 5.32 -22.84
N GLU A 68 10.54 5.55 -22.78
CA GLU A 68 11.55 4.69 -23.40
C GLU A 68 11.70 3.38 -22.63
N HIS A 69 11.65 3.45 -21.29
CA HIS A 69 11.82 2.30 -20.40
C HIS A 69 10.52 1.83 -19.75
N TYR A 70 9.37 2.39 -20.14
CA TYR A 70 8.03 2.00 -19.71
C TYR A 70 7.81 2.04 -18.20
N PHE A 71 8.34 3.05 -17.52
CA PHE A 71 8.09 3.28 -16.10
C PHE A 71 7.73 4.74 -15.81
N LYS A 72 7.27 4.96 -14.58
CA LYS A 72 7.00 6.29 -14.02
C LYS A 72 7.63 6.37 -12.64
N ILE A 73 8.07 7.55 -12.23
CA ILE A 73 8.25 7.88 -10.83
C ILE A 73 6.98 8.62 -10.38
N VAL A 74 6.32 8.08 -9.37
CA VAL A 74 5.05 8.58 -8.88
C VAL A 74 5.16 8.93 -7.40
N TYR A 75 4.33 9.86 -6.96
CA TYR A 75 4.15 10.19 -5.54
C TYR A 75 2.76 9.77 -5.11
N CYS A 76 2.65 9.15 -3.95
CA CYS A 76 1.37 8.80 -3.34
C CYS A 76 1.14 9.69 -2.12
N PRO A 77 0.19 10.64 -2.17
CA PRO A 77 -0.05 11.57 -1.07
C PRO A 77 -0.51 10.90 0.22
N GLU A 78 -1.31 9.84 0.12
CA GLU A 78 -1.90 9.17 1.27
C GLU A 78 -0.86 8.49 2.15
N ILE A 79 0.15 7.88 1.52
CA ILE A 79 1.24 7.18 2.23
C ILE A 79 2.53 8.01 2.29
N ARG A 80 2.57 9.17 1.58
CA ARG A 80 3.71 10.10 1.49
C ARG A 80 5.01 9.45 1.01
N GLU A 81 4.89 8.55 0.03
CA GLU A 81 6.03 7.82 -0.53
C GLU A 81 6.18 8.09 -2.03
N TYR A 82 7.44 8.14 -2.48
CA TYR A 82 7.77 8.04 -3.88
C TYR A 82 7.92 6.58 -4.28
N MET A 83 7.44 6.24 -5.46
CA MET A 83 7.48 4.86 -5.97
C MET A 83 7.91 4.85 -7.43
N LEU A 84 8.65 3.83 -7.80
CA LEU A 84 8.84 3.45 -9.20
C LEU A 84 7.63 2.61 -9.60
N CYS A 85 6.85 3.11 -10.54
CA CYS A 85 5.68 2.45 -11.11
C CYS A 85 6.06 1.88 -12.46
N VAL A 86 6.13 0.56 -12.55
CA VAL A 86 6.53 -0.16 -13.78
C VAL A 86 5.32 -0.86 -14.38
N TYR A 87 5.09 -0.61 -15.66
CA TYR A 87 4.04 -1.29 -16.40
C TYR A 87 4.43 -2.74 -16.71
N ILE A 88 3.61 -3.67 -16.28
CA ILE A 88 3.76 -5.10 -16.54
C ILE A 88 2.89 -5.48 -17.72
N ALA A 89 3.53 -5.81 -18.85
CA ALA A 89 2.83 -6.30 -20.05
C ALA A 89 2.28 -7.70 -19.80
N TRP A 90 0.97 -7.79 -19.59
CA TRP A 90 0.22 -9.03 -19.44
C TRP A 90 -1.08 -8.88 -20.24
N VAL A 91 -1.93 -9.89 -20.26
CA VAL A 91 -3.20 -9.91 -21.04
C VAL A 91 -4.01 -8.62 -20.87
N ALA A 92 -4.11 -8.08 -19.65
CA ALA A 92 -4.78 -6.81 -19.36
C ALA A 92 -3.81 -5.66 -19.04
N GLY A 93 -2.51 -5.96 -18.87
CA GLY A 93 -1.53 -5.00 -18.37
C GLY A 93 -1.85 -4.48 -16.98
N TYR A 94 -0.86 -4.18 -16.18
CA TYR A 94 -1.07 -3.58 -14.85
C TYR A 94 0.20 -2.92 -14.35
N ASP A 95 0.07 -2.07 -13.33
CA ASP A 95 1.17 -1.37 -12.71
C ASP A 95 1.66 -2.14 -11.46
N ARG A 96 2.99 -2.22 -11.30
CA ARG A 96 3.66 -2.69 -10.10
C ARG A 96 4.47 -1.55 -9.50
N TYR A 97 4.38 -1.41 -8.17
CA TYR A 97 4.98 -0.33 -7.42
C TYR A 97 6.17 -0.84 -6.61
N TYR A 98 7.30 -0.17 -6.78
CA TYR A 98 8.53 -0.49 -6.05
C TYR A 98 8.94 0.70 -5.19
N LYS A 99 9.45 0.43 -4.01
CA LYS A 99 10.00 1.48 -3.16
C LYS A 99 11.25 2.08 -3.79
N ILE A 100 11.30 3.40 -3.82
CA ILE A 100 12.52 4.16 -4.13
C ILE A 100 12.90 5.00 -2.92
N ASP A 101 14.18 5.34 -2.82
CA ASP A 101 14.68 6.19 -1.75
C ASP A 101 14.37 7.66 -2.08
N GLU A 102 14.27 8.52 -1.05
CA GLU A 102 13.85 9.92 -1.20
C GLU A 102 14.74 10.72 -2.18
N GLY A 103 16.04 10.41 -2.20
CA GLY A 103 17.00 11.06 -3.11
C GLY A 103 16.95 10.59 -4.58
N ASP A 104 16.20 9.54 -4.89
CA ASP A 104 16.25 8.91 -6.21
C ASP A 104 15.53 9.72 -7.30
N LEU A 105 14.60 10.60 -6.92
CA LEU A 105 14.05 11.56 -7.86
C LEU A 105 15.15 12.46 -8.42
N SER A 106 15.98 13.05 -7.56
CA SER A 106 17.12 13.87 -7.96
C SER A 106 18.20 13.05 -8.69
N LEU A 107 18.40 11.78 -8.29
CA LEU A 107 19.31 10.89 -9.00
C LEU A 107 18.88 10.69 -10.46
N TYR A 108 17.59 10.45 -10.71
CA TYR A 108 17.08 10.34 -12.07
C TYR A 108 17.30 11.62 -12.89
N GLU A 109 17.11 12.79 -12.28
CA GLU A 109 17.27 14.08 -12.94
C GLU A 109 18.74 14.39 -13.26
N THR A 110 19.67 14.01 -12.37
CA THR A 110 21.09 14.37 -12.48
C THR A 110 21.96 13.29 -13.12
N ASN A 111 21.64 12.01 -12.91
CA ASN A 111 22.42 10.87 -13.42
C ASN A 111 21.52 9.66 -13.73
N ARG A 112 20.84 9.71 -14.88
CA ARG A 112 19.93 8.65 -15.33
C ARG A 112 20.58 7.27 -15.43
N SER A 113 21.84 7.23 -15.89
CA SER A 113 22.56 5.96 -16.05
C SER A 113 22.76 5.24 -14.71
N GLU A 114 23.05 5.98 -13.65
CA GLU A 114 23.18 5.45 -12.31
C GLU A 114 21.82 5.01 -11.75
N PHE A 115 20.76 5.80 -12.01
CA PHE A 115 19.41 5.42 -11.63
C PHE A 115 18.99 4.10 -12.31
N TYR A 116 19.24 3.95 -13.61
CA TYR A 116 18.93 2.73 -14.34
C TYR A 116 19.72 1.52 -13.81
N ALA A 117 21.01 1.70 -13.52
CA ALA A 117 21.82 0.64 -12.94
C ALA A 117 21.31 0.21 -11.55
N LYS A 118 20.89 1.18 -10.72
CA LYS A 118 20.32 0.93 -9.38
C LYS A 118 19.01 0.15 -9.42
N TYR A 119 18.15 0.44 -10.40
CA TYR A 119 16.79 -0.10 -10.52
C TYR A 119 16.61 -1.03 -11.74
N GLU A 120 17.69 -1.59 -12.27
CA GLU A 120 17.66 -2.44 -13.46
C GLU A 120 16.67 -3.60 -13.34
N LYS A 121 16.66 -4.26 -12.19
CA LYS A 121 15.76 -5.42 -11.96
C LYS A 121 14.31 -5.00 -11.95
N GLU A 122 13.99 -3.92 -11.26
CA GLU A 122 12.65 -3.37 -11.14
C GLU A 122 12.12 -2.87 -12.49
N ILE A 123 12.94 -2.12 -13.21
CA ILE A 123 12.61 -1.60 -14.56
C ILE A 123 12.35 -2.77 -15.52
N ASN A 124 13.10 -3.87 -15.39
CA ASN A 124 12.87 -5.09 -16.14
C ASN A 124 11.73 -5.95 -15.55
N ALA A 125 10.85 -5.36 -14.74
CA ALA A 125 9.66 -6.01 -14.20
C ALA A 125 9.92 -7.23 -13.31
N LYS A 126 11.11 -7.39 -12.75
CA LYS A 126 11.40 -8.47 -11.80
C LYS A 126 10.76 -8.21 -10.46
N ILE A 127 10.31 -9.26 -9.79
CA ILE A 127 9.88 -9.18 -8.40
C ILE A 127 11.13 -9.13 -7.53
N THR A 128 11.26 -8.06 -6.74
CA THR A 128 12.38 -7.84 -5.82
C THR A 128 11.85 -7.55 -4.41
N GLU A 129 12.75 -7.47 -3.44
CA GLU A 129 12.40 -7.04 -2.08
C GLU A 129 11.86 -5.61 -1.99
N ARG A 130 12.05 -4.81 -3.06
CA ARG A 130 11.54 -3.44 -3.17
C ARG A 130 10.06 -3.36 -3.55
N VAL A 131 9.42 -4.49 -3.89
CA VAL A 131 7.99 -4.50 -4.21
C VAL A 131 7.19 -4.02 -3.01
N MET A 132 6.47 -2.91 -3.20
CA MET A 132 5.52 -2.37 -2.22
C MET A 132 4.12 -2.94 -2.45
N GLY A 133 3.71 -3.03 -3.70
CA GLY A 133 2.38 -3.47 -4.08
C GLY A 133 2.20 -3.54 -5.59
N SER A 134 1.00 -3.90 -6.02
CA SER A 134 0.66 -4.06 -7.42
C SER A 134 -0.81 -3.80 -7.65
N ALA A 135 -1.17 -3.33 -8.84
CA ALA A 135 -2.56 -3.21 -9.26
C ALA A 135 -3.20 -4.57 -9.58
N ALA A 136 -2.45 -5.67 -9.45
CA ALA A 136 -2.96 -7.02 -9.70
C ALA A 136 -2.73 -7.94 -8.49
N LEU A 137 -3.79 -8.57 -8.01
CA LEU A 137 -3.74 -9.51 -6.88
C LEU A 137 -2.81 -10.71 -7.11
N ARG A 138 -2.52 -11.06 -8.36
CA ARG A 138 -1.56 -12.11 -8.71
C ARG A 138 -0.13 -11.89 -8.14
N ASP A 139 0.22 -10.65 -7.83
CA ASP A 139 1.50 -10.29 -7.23
C ASP A 139 1.46 -10.39 -5.69
N TYR A 140 0.34 -10.82 -5.12
CA TYR A 140 0.15 -11.04 -3.70
C TYR A 140 0.05 -12.52 -3.39
N ASN A 141 0.52 -12.91 -2.21
CA ASN A 141 0.56 -14.32 -1.83
C ASN A 141 -0.76 -14.76 -1.16
N PRO A 142 -1.64 -15.48 -1.85
CA PRO A 142 -2.93 -15.90 -1.30
C PRO A 142 -2.80 -16.90 -0.14
N ASN A 143 -1.65 -17.57 0.05
CA ASN A 143 -1.42 -18.52 1.14
C ASN A 143 -1.47 -17.88 2.54
N TYR A 144 -1.62 -16.55 2.62
CA TYR A 144 -1.92 -15.85 3.87
C TYR A 144 -3.40 -15.85 4.23
N LEU A 145 -4.28 -16.31 3.32
CA LEU A 145 -5.67 -16.56 3.67
C LEU A 145 -5.81 -17.90 4.42
N PRO A 146 -6.77 -18.01 5.36
CA PRO A 146 -7.08 -19.29 6.00
C PRO A 146 -7.46 -20.38 4.99
N ASP A 147 -7.08 -21.63 5.25
CA ASP A 147 -7.33 -22.76 4.34
C ASP A 147 -8.82 -22.96 4.02
N GLU A 148 -9.70 -22.73 5.00
CA GLU A 148 -11.14 -22.79 4.79
C GLU A 148 -11.64 -21.73 3.83
N VAL A 149 -11.02 -20.56 3.80
CA VAL A 149 -11.32 -19.48 2.87
C VAL A 149 -10.78 -19.81 1.49
N LEU A 150 -9.53 -20.29 1.40
CA LEU A 150 -8.91 -20.67 0.13
C LEU A 150 -9.73 -21.73 -0.63
N LYS A 151 -10.32 -22.68 0.11
CA LYS A 151 -11.17 -23.74 -0.50
C LYS A 151 -12.47 -23.20 -1.08
N THR A 152 -12.94 -22.03 -0.66
CA THR A 152 -14.19 -21.42 -1.14
C THR A 152 -13.97 -20.45 -2.31
N LEU A 153 -12.71 -20.11 -2.62
CA LEU A 153 -12.39 -19.17 -3.68
C LEU A 153 -12.42 -19.85 -5.06
N ASP A 154 -13.20 -19.27 -5.95
CA ASP A 154 -13.14 -19.54 -7.40
C ASP A 154 -12.35 -18.39 -8.06
N GLY A 155 -11.03 -18.52 -8.07
CA GLY A 155 -10.13 -17.49 -8.58
C GLY A 155 -9.56 -16.55 -7.51
N TYR A 156 -9.26 -15.29 -7.90
CA TYR A 156 -8.71 -14.31 -6.98
C TYR A 156 -9.80 -13.67 -6.12
N PRO A 157 -9.50 -13.43 -4.82
CA PRO A 157 -10.46 -12.77 -3.94
C PRO A 157 -10.74 -11.33 -4.41
N PRO A 158 -11.93 -10.77 -4.11
CA PRO A 158 -12.27 -9.39 -4.44
C PRO A 158 -11.31 -8.40 -3.79
N PHE A 159 -10.60 -7.62 -4.62
CA PHE A 159 -9.73 -6.55 -4.15
C PHE A 159 -10.55 -5.39 -3.58
N ASP A 160 -10.23 -4.95 -2.37
CA ASP A 160 -10.95 -3.89 -1.67
C ASP A 160 -10.04 -2.70 -1.31
N GLY A 161 -8.81 -2.65 -1.80
CA GLY A 161 -7.86 -1.57 -1.58
C GLY A 161 -6.54 -2.03 -1.00
N TYR A 162 -5.86 -1.12 -0.30
CA TYR A 162 -4.55 -1.37 0.27
C TYR A 162 -4.53 -1.07 1.77
N VAL A 163 -3.64 -1.77 2.47
CA VAL A 163 -3.20 -1.42 3.82
C VAL A 163 -1.70 -1.15 3.74
N TYR A 164 -1.27 0.09 4.04
CA TYR A 164 0.14 0.44 4.11
C TYR A 164 0.67 0.24 5.53
N LYS A 165 1.67 -0.60 5.65
CA LYS A 165 2.32 -0.89 6.93
C LYS A 165 3.79 -1.22 6.72
N ASP A 166 4.66 -0.62 7.51
CA ASP A 166 6.11 -0.90 7.51
C ASP A 166 6.79 -0.81 6.13
N GLY A 167 6.35 0.16 5.31
CA GLY A 167 6.88 0.38 3.97
C GLY A 167 6.33 -0.55 2.88
N ILE A 168 5.28 -1.34 3.19
CA ILE A 168 4.68 -2.32 2.29
C ILE A 168 3.20 -2.02 2.09
N LEU A 169 2.74 -2.09 0.84
CA LEU A 169 1.33 -2.06 0.48
C LEU A 169 0.81 -3.50 0.46
N TYR A 170 0.06 -3.88 1.49
CA TYR A 170 -0.68 -5.14 1.50
C TYR A 170 -1.96 -4.99 0.68
N ALA A 171 -2.36 -6.02 -0.05
CA ALA A 171 -3.69 -6.05 -0.62
C ALA A 171 -4.73 -6.29 0.47
N ARG A 172 -5.76 -5.46 0.53
CA ARG A 172 -6.96 -5.75 1.31
C ARG A 172 -7.99 -6.41 0.42
N VAL A 173 -8.52 -7.54 0.87
CA VAL A 173 -9.56 -8.28 0.17
C VAL A 173 -10.75 -8.49 1.09
N LYS A 174 -11.96 -8.48 0.53
CA LYS A 174 -13.20 -8.70 1.27
C LYS A 174 -13.81 -10.04 0.86
N ILE A 175 -14.04 -10.92 1.83
CA ILE A 175 -14.67 -12.22 1.62
C ILE A 175 -15.84 -12.34 2.62
N GLY A 176 -17.07 -12.28 2.10
CA GLY A 176 -18.25 -12.10 2.93
C GLY A 176 -18.19 -10.77 3.69
N ASP A 177 -18.30 -10.82 5.01
CA ASP A 177 -18.19 -9.63 5.89
C ASP A 177 -16.80 -9.50 6.54
N THR A 178 -15.83 -10.33 6.13
CA THR A 178 -14.49 -10.33 6.70
C THR A 178 -13.47 -9.73 5.75
N PHE A 179 -12.56 -8.91 6.31
CA PHE A 179 -11.42 -8.36 5.59
C PHE A 179 -10.15 -9.14 5.92
N PHE A 180 -9.36 -9.41 4.89
CA PHE A 180 -8.05 -10.03 5.00
C PHE A 180 -7.02 -9.13 4.36
N ILE A 181 -5.79 -9.13 4.90
CA ILE A 181 -4.64 -8.44 4.32
C ILE A 181 -3.63 -9.47 3.81
N ILE A 182 -3.19 -9.31 2.56
CA ILE A 182 -2.32 -10.25 1.87
C ILE A 182 -1.02 -9.50 1.52
N PRO A 183 0.15 -9.98 1.94
CA PRO A 183 1.42 -9.37 1.56
C PRO A 183 1.72 -9.61 0.08
N PRO A 184 2.49 -8.70 -0.57
CA PRO A 184 3.04 -8.96 -1.89
C PRO A 184 3.99 -10.16 -1.84
N ILE A 185 4.11 -10.85 -2.97
CA ILE A 185 5.12 -11.89 -3.16
C ILE A 185 6.48 -11.23 -3.03
N LYS A 186 7.29 -11.68 -2.06
CA LYS A 186 8.68 -11.20 -1.93
C LYS A 186 9.53 -11.85 -3.01
N GLY A 187 10.46 -11.06 -3.57
CA GLY A 187 11.48 -11.59 -4.46
C GLY A 187 12.26 -12.72 -3.77
N GLU A 188 12.68 -13.70 -4.53
CA GLU A 188 13.59 -14.72 -4.04
C GLU A 188 14.86 -14.01 -3.54
N LYS A 189 15.29 -14.37 -2.32
CA LYS A 189 16.63 -13.99 -1.87
C LYS A 189 17.61 -14.72 -2.79
N LEU A 190 18.29 -13.96 -3.64
CA LEU A 190 19.46 -14.43 -4.36
C LEU A 190 20.62 -14.71 -3.37
#